data_1743fd719bffa9d4e8c2ddefbc528b55
#
_entry.id   1743fd719bffa9d4e8c2ddefbc528b55
#
_cell.length_a   1.000
_cell.length_b   1.000
_cell.length_c   1.000
_cell.angle_alpha   90.00
_cell.angle_beta   90.00
_cell.angle_gamma   90.00
#
_symmetry.space_group_name_H-M   'P 1'
#
loop_
_entity.id
_entity.type
_entity.pdbx_description
1 polymer ?
#
loop_
_entity_poly.entity_id
_entity_poly.type
_entity_poly.pdbx_seq_one_letter_code
_entity_poly.pdbx_strand_id
1 'polypeptide(L)'
;MLKVCAKEYTRLGWTMQLHIGALRNNNRRMYEKLGADTGFDSINDLCIAENLSKFMDNLEYDDCLPKTILYTLNPKDNYVLGTMLGNFQKAPTAGKIQFGSGWWFNDQRDGMEAQMQALANLGMLARFVGMLTDSRSFVSYPRHEYFRRIMCNLIGQWVEDGEYPRDYDRLSEIVRGIAYFNAKSYFNF
;
A
#
# COMPACT_ATOMS: atom_id res chain seq x y z
N MET A 1 -16.76 -6.03 -14.66
CA MET A 1 -17.15 -5.32 -13.43
C MET A 1 -16.08 -4.30 -13.00
N LEU A 2 -14.84 -4.67 -12.66
CA LEU A 2 -13.81 -3.72 -12.17
C LEU A 2 -13.54 -2.54 -13.11
N LYS A 3 -13.53 -2.75 -14.44
CA LYS A 3 -13.35 -1.67 -15.43
C LYS A 3 -14.48 -0.62 -15.37
N VAL A 4 -15.71 -1.04 -15.13
CA VAL A 4 -16.86 -0.12 -14.95
C VAL A 4 -16.69 0.71 -13.68
N CYS A 5 -16.33 0.05 -12.57
CA CYS A 5 -16.06 0.73 -11.32
C CYS A 5 -14.90 1.74 -11.47
N ALA A 6 -13.80 1.35 -12.11
CA ALA A 6 -12.64 2.24 -12.32
C ALA A 6 -13.00 3.49 -13.13
N LYS A 7 -13.83 3.38 -14.17
CA LYS A 7 -14.35 4.53 -14.92
C LYS A 7 -15.12 5.50 -14.02
N GLU A 8 -16.00 4.97 -13.18
CA GLU A 8 -16.75 5.81 -12.23
C GLU A 8 -15.86 6.42 -11.15
N TYR A 9 -14.87 5.67 -10.64
CA TYR A 9 -13.90 6.21 -9.68
C TYR A 9 -13.09 7.37 -10.27
N THR A 10 -12.66 7.23 -11.54
CA THR A 10 -11.95 8.30 -12.25
C THR A 10 -12.85 9.53 -12.42
N ARG A 11 -14.10 9.33 -12.86
CA ARG A 11 -15.09 10.43 -13.02
C ARG A 11 -15.39 11.16 -11.71
N LEU A 12 -15.42 10.44 -10.58
CA LEU A 12 -15.71 10.97 -9.25
C LEU A 12 -14.47 11.48 -8.50
N GLY A 13 -13.27 11.29 -9.06
CA GLY A 13 -12.01 11.62 -8.38
C GLY A 13 -11.68 10.69 -7.19
N TRP A 14 -12.31 9.52 -7.12
CA TRP A 14 -12.13 8.54 -6.07
C TRP A 14 -10.83 7.76 -6.24
N THR A 15 -10.38 7.15 -5.14
CA THR A 15 -9.19 6.29 -5.12
C THR A 15 -9.61 4.82 -5.11
N MET A 16 -9.05 4.04 -6.01
CA MET A 16 -9.19 2.58 -6.02
C MET A 16 -8.13 1.95 -5.11
N GLN A 17 -8.51 1.02 -4.25
CA GLN A 17 -7.58 0.27 -3.40
C GLN A 17 -7.70 -1.22 -3.71
N LEU A 18 -6.62 -1.84 -4.17
CA LEU A 18 -6.56 -3.25 -4.54
C LEU A 18 -5.77 -4.04 -3.49
N HIS A 19 -6.47 -4.93 -2.80
CA HIS A 19 -5.91 -5.86 -1.82
C HIS A 19 -5.69 -7.22 -2.48
N ILE A 20 -4.43 -7.64 -2.63
CA ILE A 20 -4.03 -8.79 -3.44
C ILE A 20 -3.32 -9.83 -2.56
N GLY A 21 -3.51 -11.11 -2.86
CA GLY A 21 -2.70 -12.19 -2.29
C GLY A 21 -3.31 -12.94 -1.11
N ALA A 22 -4.63 -12.86 -0.89
CA ALA A 22 -5.30 -13.68 0.11
C ALA A 22 -5.78 -15.01 -0.48
N LEU A 23 -5.44 -16.12 0.17
CA LEU A 23 -6.03 -17.43 -0.06
C LEU A 23 -7.08 -17.68 1.02
N ARG A 24 -8.35 -17.65 0.62
CA ARG A 24 -9.49 -17.62 1.53
C ARG A 24 -10.04 -19.02 1.86
N ASN A 25 -10.57 -19.15 3.07
CA ASN A 25 -11.38 -20.29 3.52
C ASN A 25 -10.65 -21.64 3.37
N ASN A 26 -9.40 -21.73 3.77
CA ASN A 26 -8.54 -22.90 3.57
C ASN A 26 -9.01 -24.16 4.32
N ASN A 27 -9.83 -24.00 5.37
CA ASN A 27 -10.38 -25.10 6.15
C ASN A 27 -11.87 -25.26 5.82
N ARG A 28 -12.17 -26.16 4.88
CA ARG A 28 -13.53 -26.40 4.42
C ARG A 28 -14.50 -26.78 5.55
N ARG A 29 -14.08 -27.63 6.49
CA ARG A 29 -14.92 -28.04 7.62
C ARG A 29 -15.32 -26.85 8.50
N MET A 30 -14.36 -25.94 8.75
CA MET A 30 -14.64 -24.75 9.54
C MET A 30 -15.47 -23.71 8.77
N TYR A 31 -15.26 -23.60 7.46
CA TYR A 31 -16.10 -22.77 6.59
C TYR A 31 -17.57 -23.23 6.60
N GLU A 32 -17.83 -24.56 6.49
CA GLU A 32 -19.18 -25.12 6.57
C GLU A 32 -19.84 -24.88 7.95
N LYS A 33 -19.03 -24.84 9.01
CA LYS A 33 -19.50 -24.65 10.39
C LYS A 33 -19.72 -23.17 10.77
N LEU A 34 -18.84 -22.29 10.35
CA LEU A 34 -18.74 -20.89 10.84
C LEU A 34 -18.97 -19.84 9.75
N GLY A 35 -18.93 -20.21 8.47
CA GLY A 35 -19.02 -19.28 7.35
C GLY A 35 -17.69 -18.63 6.98
N ALA A 36 -17.76 -17.61 6.12
CA ALA A 36 -16.63 -16.84 5.64
C ALA A 36 -16.10 -15.87 6.72
N ASP A 37 -14.87 -15.39 6.52
CA ASP A 37 -14.22 -14.35 7.36
C ASP A 37 -14.06 -14.74 8.85
N THR A 38 -13.84 -16.01 9.12
CA THR A 38 -13.71 -16.56 10.47
C THR A 38 -12.28 -16.98 10.85
N GLY A 39 -11.27 -16.48 10.09
CA GLY A 39 -9.86 -16.62 10.47
C GLY A 39 -9.12 -17.80 9.80
N PHE A 40 -9.73 -18.48 8.84
CA PHE A 40 -9.12 -19.64 8.14
C PHE A 40 -8.56 -19.25 6.77
N ASP A 41 -7.82 -18.16 6.73
CA ASP A 41 -7.19 -17.61 5.53
C ASP A 41 -5.66 -17.67 5.63
N SER A 42 -4.97 -17.66 4.49
CA SER A 42 -3.51 -17.62 4.41
C SER A 42 -3.03 -16.75 3.24
N ILE A 43 -1.72 -16.64 3.13
CA ILE A 43 -1.07 -15.97 2.01
C ILE A 43 -1.17 -16.85 0.76
N ASN A 44 -1.60 -16.23 -0.35
CA ASN A 44 -1.57 -16.86 -1.68
C ASN A 44 -0.19 -16.66 -2.32
N ASP A 45 0.25 -17.64 -3.08
CA ASP A 45 1.57 -17.63 -3.75
C ASP A 45 1.48 -17.63 -5.29
N LEU A 46 0.34 -17.23 -5.85
CA LEU A 46 0.18 -17.08 -7.30
C LEU A 46 0.98 -15.89 -7.85
N CYS A 47 1.45 -16.01 -9.10
CA CYS A 47 2.08 -14.91 -9.82
C CYS A 47 1.05 -13.84 -10.16
N ILE A 48 1.31 -12.60 -9.75
CA ILE A 48 0.38 -11.47 -9.92
C ILE A 48 0.80 -10.49 -11.02
N ALA A 49 2.09 -10.44 -11.36
CA ALA A 49 2.70 -9.38 -12.18
C ALA A 49 1.99 -9.18 -13.52
N GLU A 50 1.84 -10.24 -14.30
CA GLU A 50 1.29 -10.15 -15.67
C GLU A 50 -0.20 -9.74 -15.65
N ASN A 51 -0.99 -10.35 -14.77
CA ASN A 51 -2.42 -10.05 -14.69
C ASN A 51 -2.67 -8.63 -14.17
N LEU A 52 -1.89 -8.17 -13.19
CA LEU A 52 -1.98 -6.81 -12.68
C LEU A 52 -1.58 -5.79 -13.74
N SER A 53 -0.47 -6.03 -14.46
CA SER A 53 -0.01 -5.18 -15.56
C SER A 53 -1.09 -5.04 -16.63
N LYS A 54 -1.64 -6.15 -17.13
CA LYS A 54 -2.72 -6.14 -18.12
C LYS A 54 -3.98 -5.42 -17.63
N PHE A 55 -4.32 -5.57 -16.36
CA PHE A 55 -5.48 -4.89 -15.78
C PHE A 55 -5.27 -3.37 -15.75
N MET A 56 -4.11 -2.91 -15.25
CA MET A 56 -3.80 -1.49 -15.18
C MET A 56 -3.63 -0.85 -16.56
N ASP A 57 -2.96 -1.55 -17.49
CA ASP A 57 -2.78 -1.13 -18.87
C ASP A 57 -4.13 -0.92 -19.57
N ASN A 58 -5.06 -1.86 -19.43
CA ASN A 58 -6.41 -1.71 -20.00
C ASN A 58 -7.17 -0.49 -19.46
N LEU A 59 -6.93 -0.09 -18.23
CA LEU A 59 -7.53 1.11 -17.65
C LEU A 59 -6.83 2.37 -18.11
N GLU A 60 -5.50 2.36 -18.17
CA GLU A 60 -4.71 3.51 -18.62
C GLU A 60 -4.91 3.78 -20.13
N TYR A 61 -5.00 2.73 -20.95
CA TYR A 61 -5.28 2.86 -22.38
C TYR A 61 -6.59 3.59 -22.67
N ASP A 62 -7.63 3.34 -21.85
CA ASP A 62 -8.93 4.03 -21.96
C ASP A 62 -8.97 5.36 -21.16
N ASP A 63 -7.83 5.86 -20.67
CA ASP A 63 -7.73 7.03 -19.78
C ASP A 63 -8.68 6.98 -18.57
N CYS A 64 -8.86 5.79 -18.02
CA CYS A 64 -9.77 5.55 -16.89
C CYS A 64 -9.11 4.84 -15.69
N LEU A 65 -7.77 4.87 -15.60
CA LEU A 65 -7.06 4.43 -14.41
C LEU A 65 -7.14 5.52 -13.32
N PRO A 66 -7.87 5.28 -12.22
CA PRO A 66 -7.97 6.27 -11.14
C PRO A 66 -6.69 6.35 -10.31
N LYS A 67 -6.63 7.25 -9.35
CA LYS A 67 -5.66 7.12 -8.23
C LYS A 67 -5.80 5.73 -7.64
N THR A 68 -4.69 5.00 -7.52
CA THR A 68 -4.75 3.58 -7.12
C THR A 68 -3.70 3.27 -6.06
N ILE A 69 -4.10 2.53 -5.03
CA ILE A 69 -3.21 1.99 -4.02
C ILE A 69 -3.19 0.48 -4.15
N LEU A 70 -2.01 -0.10 -4.29
CA LEU A 70 -1.79 -1.53 -4.40
C LEU A 70 -1.28 -2.09 -3.07
N TYR A 71 -1.95 -3.09 -2.55
CA TYR A 71 -1.54 -3.83 -1.35
C TYR A 71 -1.25 -5.28 -1.71
N THR A 72 -0.18 -5.84 -1.18
CA THR A 72 0.04 -7.28 -1.24
C THR A 72 0.08 -7.90 0.14
N LEU A 73 -0.45 -9.12 0.22
CA LEU A 73 -0.35 -9.94 1.42
C LEU A 73 0.90 -10.82 1.41
N ASN A 74 1.45 -11.10 0.23
CA ASN A 74 2.68 -11.88 0.10
C ASN A 74 3.89 -10.94 0.01
N PRO A 75 4.83 -10.95 0.99
CA PRO A 75 6.01 -10.09 0.96
C PRO A 75 6.91 -10.29 -0.26
N LYS A 76 6.89 -11.47 -0.91
CA LYS A 76 7.65 -11.71 -2.15
C LYS A 76 7.26 -10.74 -3.27
N ASP A 77 6.02 -10.24 -3.24
CA ASP A 77 5.48 -9.36 -4.28
C ASP A 77 5.81 -7.87 -4.04
N ASN A 78 6.50 -7.51 -2.95
CA ASN A 78 6.86 -6.12 -2.65
C ASN A 78 7.64 -5.47 -3.81
N TYR A 79 8.63 -6.16 -4.36
CA TYR A 79 9.41 -5.67 -5.50
C TYR A 79 8.61 -5.70 -6.81
N VAL A 80 7.72 -6.66 -6.99
CA VAL A 80 6.80 -6.72 -8.13
C VAL A 80 5.91 -5.48 -8.15
N LEU A 81 5.28 -5.16 -7.02
CA LEU A 81 4.45 -3.95 -6.90
C LEU A 81 5.30 -2.68 -7.00
N GLY A 82 6.43 -2.60 -6.29
CA GLY A 82 7.30 -1.44 -6.30
C GLY A 82 7.72 -1.01 -7.71
N THR A 83 8.07 -1.98 -8.57
CA THR A 83 8.40 -1.70 -9.98
C THR A 83 7.15 -1.39 -10.82
N MET A 84 6.01 -2.00 -10.53
CA MET A 84 4.75 -1.75 -11.25
C MET A 84 4.25 -0.30 -11.08
N LEU A 85 4.47 0.30 -9.92
CA LEU A 85 4.04 1.68 -9.64
C LEU A 85 4.56 2.68 -10.67
N GLY A 86 5.82 2.53 -11.08
CA GLY A 86 6.51 3.45 -11.98
C GLY A 86 5.89 3.50 -13.38
N ASN A 87 5.27 2.41 -13.84
CA ASN A 87 4.73 2.29 -15.18
C ASN A 87 3.47 3.14 -15.43
N PHE A 88 2.77 3.54 -14.36
CA PHE A 88 1.45 4.17 -14.46
C PHE A 88 1.35 5.51 -13.71
N GLN A 89 2.49 6.15 -13.43
CA GLN A 89 2.51 7.51 -12.84
C GLN A 89 2.08 8.54 -13.90
N LYS A 90 1.24 9.50 -13.51
CA LYS A 90 0.71 10.51 -14.44
C LYS A 90 0.45 11.83 -13.71
N ALA A 91 0.93 12.93 -14.31
CA ALA A 91 0.60 14.27 -13.84
C ALA A 91 -0.93 14.54 -13.95
N PRO A 92 -1.49 15.43 -13.10
CA PRO A 92 -0.83 16.26 -12.11
C PRO A 92 -0.67 15.59 -10.72
N THR A 93 -1.11 14.35 -10.54
CA THR A 93 -1.15 13.68 -9.23
C THR A 93 0.22 13.12 -8.87
N ALA A 94 0.90 13.73 -7.91
CA ALA A 94 2.15 13.19 -7.38
C ALA A 94 1.90 11.85 -6.66
N GLY A 95 2.55 10.78 -7.16
CA GLY A 95 2.32 9.43 -6.65
C GLY A 95 0.92 8.91 -6.94
N LYS A 96 0.44 9.06 -8.19
CA LYS A 96 -0.89 8.59 -8.64
C LYS A 96 -1.13 7.13 -8.27
N ILE A 97 -0.12 6.29 -8.48
CA ILE A 97 -0.13 4.90 -8.06
C ILE A 97 0.75 4.75 -6.84
N GLN A 98 0.19 4.24 -5.76
CA GLN A 98 0.82 4.08 -4.46
C GLN A 98 1.07 2.60 -4.14
N PHE A 99 2.15 2.33 -3.41
CA PHE A 99 2.32 1.07 -2.72
C PHE A 99 1.77 1.23 -1.30
N GLY A 100 0.70 0.50 -0.99
CA GLY A 100 0.06 0.54 0.33
C GLY A 100 0.94 -0.02 1.45
N SER A 101 0.65 0.35 2.68
CA SER A 101 1.38 -0.14 3.86
C SER A 101 1.29 -1.65 4.02
N GLY A 102 2.17 -2.21 4.83
CA GLY A 102 2.05 -3.60 5.28
C GLY A 102 0.64 -3.85 5.80
N TRP A 103 -0.03 -4.87 5.28
CA TRP A 103 -1.44 -5.13 5.51
C TRP A 103 -1.66 -6.55 6.04
N TRP A 104 -2.59 -6.72 6.96
CA TRP A 104 -3.03 -7.97 7.57
C TRP A 104 -1.86 -8.78 8.15
N PHE A 105 -1.37 -9.86 7.51
CA PHE A 105 -0.24 -10.65 8.00
C PHE A 105 1.09 -9.87 8.01
N ASN A 106 1.20 -8.80 7.22
CA ASN A 106 2.35 -7.90 7.16
C ASN A 106 2.18 -6.63 8.01
N ASP A 107 1.07 -6.52 8.73
CA ASP A 107 0.78 -5.36 9.56
C ASP A 107 1.45 -5.48 10.93
N GLN A 108 2.76 -5.62 10.90
CA GLN A 108 3.67 -5.73 12.03
C GLN A 108 5.04 -5.16 11.61
N ARG A 109 5.96 -5.00 12.54
CA ARG A 109 7.22 -4.31 12.30
C ARG A 109 7.94 -4.77 11.05
N ASP A 110 8.24 -6.05 10.94
CA ASP A 110 9.08 -6.60 9.87
C ASP A 110 8.41 -6.45 8.49
N GLY A 111 7.09 -6.64 8.42
CA GLY A 111 6.31 -6.44 7.20
C GLY A 111 6.23 -4.97 6.79
N MET A 112 6.07 -4.04 7.74
CA MET A 112 6.06 -2.60 7.47
C MET A 112 7.44 -2.11 7.03
N GLU A 113 8.52 -2.54 7.69
CA GLU A 113 9.90 -2.19 7.32
C GLU A 113 10.22 -2.70 5.92
N ALA A 114 9.92 -3.96 5.62
CA ALA A 114 10.14 -4.56 4.30
C ALA A 114 9.39 -3.82 3.19
N GLN A 115 8.12 -3.42 3.43
CA GLN A 115 7.34 -2.65 2.48
C GLN A 115 7.93 -1.25 2.26
N MET A 116 8.27 -0.51 3.33
CA MET A 116 8.85 0.83 3.23
C MET A 116 10.22 0.81 2.57
N GLN A 117 11.04 -0.20 2.84
CA GLN A 117 12.35 -0.38 2.20
C GLN A 117 12.21 -0.65 0.70
N ALA A 118 11.29 -1.54 0.31
CA ALA A 118 11.01 -1.79 -1.11
C ALA A 118 10.52 -0.51 -1.82
N LEU A 119 9.64 0.26 -1.18
CA LEU A 119 9.16 1.53 -1.71
C LEU A 119 10.29 2.58 -1.81
N ALA A 120 11.18 2.66 -0.82
CA ALA A 120 12.31 3.58 -0.85
C ALA A 120 13.27 3.26 -1.99
N ASN A 121 13.50 1.97 -2.28
CA ASN A 121 14.40 1.51 -3.33
C ASN A 121 13.83 1.69 -4.75
N LEU A 122 12.52 1.56 -4.91
CA LEU A 122 11.87 1.44 -6.24
C LEU A 122 10.92 2.59 -6.58
N GLY A 123 10.62 3.44 -5.62
CA GLY A 123 9.65 4.53 -5.78
C GLY A 123 10.02 5.77 -4.98
N MET A 124 9.00 6.49 -4.53
CA MET A 124 9.17 7.74 -3.79
C MET A 124 8.58 7.62 -2.38
N LEU A 125 9.37 7.14 -1.43
CA LEU A 125 8.94 7.05 -0.03
C LEU A 125 8.39 8.38 0.50
N ALA A 126 8.97 9.52 0.12
CA ALA A 126 8.51 10.85 0.53
C ALA A 126 7.06 11.19 0.09
N ARG A 127 6.51 10.44 -0.86
CA ARG A 127 5.12 10.60 -1.35
C ARG A 127 4.18 9.49 -0.85
N PHE A 128 4.68 8.61 -0.01
CA PHE A 128 3.89 7.53 0.57
C PHE A 128 2.70 8.09 1.37
N VAL A 129 1.51 7.55 1.16
CA VAL A 129 0.29 7.98 1.87
C VAL A 129 0.21 7.46 3.31
N GLY A 130 1.21 6.69 3.73
CA GLY A 130 1.30 6.16 5.07
C GLY A 130 0.42 4.95 5.32
N MET A 131 0.21 4.65 6.60
CA MET A 131 -0.59 3.52 7.02
C MET A 131 -2.07 3.83 6.92
N LEU A 132 -2.80 2.96 6.22
CA LEU A 132 -4.26 2.87 6.25
C LEU A 132 -4.59 1.58 7.00
N THR A 133 -5.22 1.69 8.17
CA THR A 133 -5.35 0.55 9.09
C THR A 133 -6.20 -0.59 8.57
N ASP A 134 -7.16 -0.31 7.69
CA ASP A 134 -8.16 -1.28 7.20
C ASP A 134 -8.78 -2.13 8.34
N SER A 135 -9.06 -1.48 9.47
CA SER A 135 -9.52 -2.14 10.69
C SER A 135 -10.98 -1.82 10.99
N ARG A 136 -11.67 -2.83 11.51
CA ARG A 136 -13.08 -2.72 11.98
C ARG A 136 -13.19 -2.38 13.47
N SER A 137 -12.07 -2.22 14.17
CA SER A 137 -12.03 -2.03 15.62
C SER A 137 -11.60 -0.63 16.00
N PHE A 138 -12.33 0.01 16.93
CA PHE A 138 -11.94 1.30 17.51
C PHE A 138 -10.60 1.24 18.27
N VAL A 139 -10.24 0.10 18.85
CA VAL A 139 -8.94 -0.08 19.51
C VAL A 139 -7.76 -0.17 18.54
N SER A 140 -8.01 -0.06 17.24
CA SER A 140 -6.95 -0.04 16.22
C SER A 140 -6.35 1.35 15.97
N TYR A 141 -6.89 2.43 16.53
CA TYR A 141 -6.29 3.76 16.40
C TYR A 141 -4.83 3.85 16.89
N PRO A 142 -4.39 3.17 17.96
CA PRO A 142 -2.98 3.12 18.34
C PRO A 142 -2.03 2.57 17.29
N ARG A 143 -2.53 1.85 16.27
CA ARG A 143 -1.70 1.32 15.17
C ARG A 143 -1.05 2.44 14.36
N HIS A 144 -1.64 3.62 14.26
CA HIS A 144 -1.01 4.79 13.66
C HIS A 144 0.22 5.27 14.44
N GLU A 145 0.18 5.21 15.77
CA GLU A 145 1.36 5.50 16.59
C GLU A 145 2.42 4.42 16.42
N TYR A 146 2.03 3.15 16.45
CA TYR A 146 2.91 2.02 16.19
C TYR A 146 3.64 2.15 14.86
N PHE A 147 2.91 2.44 13.79
CA PHE A 147 3.47 2.69 12.47
C PHE A 147 4.47 3.86 12.47
N ARG A 148 4.12 4.99 13.07
CA ARG A 148 5.02 6.15 13.14
C ARG A 148 6.32 5.84 13.87
N ARG A 149 6.27 5.06 14.93
CA ARG A 149 7.48 4.63 15.66
C ARG A 149 8.37 3.77 14.77
N ILE A 150 7.81 2.81 14.03
CA ILE A 150 8.54 1.96 13.11
C ILE A 150 9.17 2.80 12.00
N MET A 151 8.41 3.66 11.36
CA MET A 151 8.86 4.54 10.28
C MET A 151 10.00 5.46 10.75
N CYS A 152 9.84 6.12 11.89
CA CYS A 152 10.88 7.00 12.43
C CYS A 152 12.14 6.23 12.80
N ASN A 153 12.01 5.03 13.35
CA ASN A 153 13.16 4.18 13.67
C ASN A 153 13.90 3.73 12.40
N LEU A 154 13.17 3.29 11.38
CA LEU A 154 13.76 2.86 10.11
C LEU A 154 14.52 4.02 9.42
N ILE A 155 13.89 5.20 9.32
CA ILE A 155 14.52 6.38 8.72
C ILE A 155 15.73 6.84 9.57
N GLY A 156 15.60 6.80 10.90
CA GLY A 156 16.69 7.12 11.82
C GLY A 156 17.88 6.18 11.65
N GLN A 157 17.63 4.89 11.47
CA GLN A 157 18.69 3.91 11.23
C GLN A 157 19.43 4.20 9.91
N TRP A 158 18.74 4.53 8.82
CA TRP A 158 19.40 4.93 7.57
C TRP A 158 20.29 6.16 7.72
N VAL A 159 19.93 7.11 8.60
CA VAL A 159 20.77 8.28 8.90
C VAL A 159 22.00 7.88 9.70
N GLU A 160 21.86 7.03 10.72
CA GLU A 160 22.98 6.57 11.53
C GLU A 160 23.95 5.69 10.73
N ASP A 161 23.44 4.88 9.80
CA ASP A 161 24.23 4.04 8.90
C ASP A 161 24.85 4.84 7.73
N GLY A 162 24.54 6.13 7.62
CA GLY A 162 25.04 7.01 6.56
C GLY A 162 24.39 6.81 5.18
N GLU A 163 23.29 6.07 5.11
CA GLU A 163 22.53 5.82 3.88
C GLU A 163 21.70 7.05 3.48
N TYR A 164 21.38 7.93 4.44
CA TYR A 164 20.66 9.17 4.22
C TYR A 164 21.33 10.35 4.93
N PRO A 165 21.36 11.56 4.30
CA PRO A 165 21.94 12.74 4.92
C PRO A 165 21.25 13.12 6.23
N ARG A 166 22.05 13.60 7.22
CA ARG A 166 21.54 14.11 8.51
C ARG A 166 20.92 15.51 8.36
N ASP A 167 19.93 15.64 7.49
CA ASP A 167 19.16 16.87 7.26
C ASP A 167 17.81 16.75 7.98
N TYR A 168 17.77 17.20 9.23
CA TYR A 168 16.58 17.08 10.07
C TYR A 168 15.38 17.87 9.57
N ASP A 169 15.58 18.98 8.86
CA ASP A 169 14.47 19.76 8.27
C ASP A 169 13.80 18.93 7.17
N ARG A 170 14.59 18.39 6.27
CA ARG A 170 14.09 17.53 5.19
C ARG A 170 13.49 16.22 5.70
N LEU A 171 14.09 15.60 6.68
CA LEU A 171 13.57 14.40 7.33
C LEU A 171 12.21 14.66 8.00
N SER A 172 12.09 15.82 8.69
CA SER A 172 10.83 16.23 9.31
C SER A 172 9.71 16.42 8.27
N GLU A 173 10.01 17.05 7.13
CA GLU A 173 9.04 17.18 6.02
C GLU A 173 8.57 15.82 5.52
N ILE A 174 9.49 14.87 5.28
CA ILE A 174 9.18 13.52 4.81
C ILE A 174 8.30 12.78 5.82
N VAL A 175 8.70 12.75 7.09
CA VAL A 175 7.97 12.07 8.17
C VAL A 175 6.56 12.64 8.35
N ARG A 176 6.42 13.98 8.39
CA ARG A 176 5.12 14.65 8.48
C ARG A 176 4.26 14.41 7.24
N GLY A 177 4.89 14.38 6.07
CA GLY A 177 4.24 14.02 4.81
C GLY A 177 3.60 12.64 4.90
N ILE A 178 4.39 11.62 5.22
CA ILE A 178 3.93 10.23 5.33
C ILE A 178 2.89 10.06 6.46
N ALA A 179 3.10 10.74 7.59
CA ALA A 179 2.22 10.60 8.74
C ALA A 179 0.84 11.26 8.56
N TYR A 180 0.72 12.27 7.66
CA TYR A 180 -0.52 13.02 7.53
C TYR A 180 -0.71 13.72 6.17
N PHE A 181 0.22 14.60 5.75
CA PHE A 181 -0.04 15.53 4.66
C PHE A 181 -0.19 14.86 3.29
N ASN A 182 0.51 13.75 3.05
CA ASN A 182 0.39 13.02 1.79
C ASN A 182 -1.01 12.42 1.64
N ALA A 183 -1.53 11.78 2.68
CA ALA A 183 -2.89 11.24 2.68
C ALA A 183 -3.92 12.35 2.50
N LYS A 184 -3.79 13.45 3.26
CA LYS A 184 -4.68 14.61 3.13
C LYS A 184 -4.74 15.14 1.70
N SER A 185 -3.58 15.33 1.07
CA SER A 185 -3.50 15.80 -0.32
C SER A 185 -3.99 14.77 -1.33
N TYR A 186 -3.62 13.51 -1.13
CA TYR A 186 -3.96 12.43 -2.07
C TYR A 186 -5.46 12.14 -2.13
N PHE A 187 -6.14 12.16 -0.99
CA PHE A 187 -7.59 11.89 -0.90
C PHE A 187 -8.45 13.17 -0.98
N ASN A 188 -7.86 14.37 -0.92
CA ASN A 188 -8.55 15.67 -0.96
C ASN A 188 -9.54 15.89 0.19
N PHE A 189 -9.12 15.73 1.44
CA PHE A 189 -9.93 16.04 2.62
C PHE A 189 -9.26 17.03 3.57
#